data_0b774aa8b5a58a930b3418915261645c
#
_entry.id   0b774aa8b5a58a930b3418915261645c
#
_cell.length_a   1.000
_cell.length_b   1.000
_cell.length_c   1.000
_cell.angle_alpha   90.00
_cell.angle_beta   90.00
_cell.angle_gamma   90.00
#
_symmetry.space_group_name_H-M   'P 1'
#
loop_
_entity.id
_entity.type
_entity.pdbx_description
1 polymer ?
#
loop_
_entity_poly.entity_id
_entity_poly.type
_entity_poly.pdbx_seq_one_letter_code
_entity_poly.pdbx_strand_id
1 'polypeptide(L)'
;MSTVRELSPLGISAGDFMSQNLVSLLALGMALAFISADRDSLSSRWLALFFVGLGLSIDLNIVVGEQWAISVALHGWFSLTEGMSCIALLEWILLVRRTVPAQDLDTRFGDALLRLGQAAAVLYCVLSVLFPEKRLLDFLGALNHENAFLRSGFWMFATPIIVIGYASLTSIMLLLNRRPDKAERVRILSMAFAIPCFITGLVLPLRYNTVPIMLGQMIFLVGSVRYHVLQGQRGQFMSRFLSPQVAKLVAERGLKTAMRENLLEITVVCCDLRGFTAYAEAQPSARVLQVLRQYYDAVGAVVAEYGATIKDFAGDGILILVGAPIPMREHASCGMEMARRIRSVGVELTRECSTGTHALGIGVGVASGAVTVGVIGATSRLEYTAVGSAVNLASRLCEHAAHAEILLDGRTVELAGALGEGCRLEARAPLIIKGFSREIVCYTALA
;
A
#
# COMPACT_ATOMS: atom_id res chain seq x y z
N MET A 1 -41.80 47.25 13.92
CA MET A 1 -41.56 45.93 14.53
C MET A 1 -40.13 45.55 14.23
N SER A 2 -39.23 45.95 15.09
CA SER A 2 -37.78 45.60 15.05
C SER A 2 -37.61 44.24 15.68
N THR A 3 -37.31 43.22 14.91
CA THR A 3 -36.87 41.94 15.42
C THR A 3 -35.52 42.15 16.08
N VAL A 4 -35.56 42.26 17.42
CA VAL A 4 -34.37 42.12 18.27
C VAL A 4 -33.83 40.70 17.99
N ARG A 5 -32.80 40.59 17.17
CA ARG A 5 -31.99 39.40 17.13
C ARG A 5 -31.33 39.29 18.50
N GLU A 6 -31.79 38.35 19.32
CA GLU A 6 -31.08 37.94 20.51
C GLU A 6 -29.72 37.37 20.09
N LEU A 7 -28.71 38.22 20.10
CA LEU A 7 -27.32 37.80 19.92
C LEU A 7 -26.92 37.04 21.19
N SER A 8 -26.41 35.84 21.05
CA SER A 8 -25.76 35.10 22.14
C SER A 8 -24.64 35.96 22.75
N PRO A 9 -24.20 35.71 23.99
CA PRO A 9 -23.13 36.46 24.65
C PRO A 9 -21.84 36.57 23.83
N LEU A 10 -21.62 35.65 22.85
CA LEU A 10 -20.49 35.65 21.95
C LEU A 10 -20.83 36.21 20.54
N GLY A 11 -22.04 36.76 20.33
CA GLY A 11 -22.46 37.37 19.06
C GLY A 11 -22.68 36.38 17.90
N ILE A 12 -22.96 35.10 18.22
CA ILE A 12 -23.17 34.03 17.22
C ILE A 12 -24.61 34.09 16.70
N SER A 13 -24.78 34.10 15.38
CA SER A 13 -26.08 34.03 14.72
C SER A 13 -26.47 32.57 14.41
N ALA A 14 -27.76 32.30 14.15
CA ALA A 14 -28.21 30.97 13.71
C ALA A 14 -27.52 30.49 12.44
N GLY A 15 -27.11 31.39 11.54
CA GLY A 15 -26.32 31.04 10.35
C GLY A 15 -24.88 30.60 10.69
N ASP A 16 -24.29 31.26 11.69
CA ASP A 16 -22.94 30.87 12.17
C ASP A 16 -22.99 29.49 12.82
N PHE A 17 -24.04 29.18 13.58
CA PHE A 17 -24.26 27.84 14.16
C PHE A 17 -24.33 26.75 13.10
N MET A 18 -25.10 26.92 12.04
CA MET A 18 -25.21 25.94 10.94
C MET A 18 -23.87 25.71 10.24
N SER A 19 -23.12 26.78 9.97
CA SER A 19 -21.84 26.70 9.29
C SER A 19 -20.78 25.98 10.14
N GLN A 20 -20.75 26.23 11.45
CA GLN A 20 -19.84 25.58 12.39
C GLN A 20 -20.14 24.07 12.53
N ASN A 21 -21.44 23.69 12.64
CA ASN A 21 -21.82 22.27 12.67
C ASN A 21 -21.43 21.55 11.38
N LEU A 22 -21.54 22.20 10.21
CA LEU A 22 -21.11 21.61 8.94
C LEU A 22 -19.60 21.34 8.93
N VAL A 23 -18.79 22.27 9.44
CA VAL A 23 -17.33 22.12 9.52
C VAL A 23 -16.94 21.04 10.53
N SER A 24 -17.63 20.94 11.66
CA SER A 24 -17.45 19.85 12.64
C SER A 24 -17.80 18.49 12.01
N LEU A 25 -18.96 18.39 11.36
CA LEU A 25 -19.39 17.15 10.70
C LEU A 25 -18.38 16.72 9.60
N LEU A 26 -17.82 17.66 8.85
CA LEU A 26 -16.77 17.40 7.87
C LEU A 26 -15.51 16.85 8.55
N ALA A 27 -15.09 17.44 9.68
CA ALA A 27 -13.95 16.96 10.45
C ALA A 27 -14.17 15.52 10.94
N LEU A 28 -15.31 15.23 11.54
CA LEU A 28 -15.66 13.89 12.02
C LEU A 28 -15.75 12.88 10.87
N GLY A 29 -16.32 13.28 9.73
CA GLY A 29 -16.34 12.48 8.51
C GLY A 29 -14.93 12.15 8.00
N MET A 30 -14.01 13.12 8.01
CA MET A 30 -12.61 12.89 7.66
C MET A 30 -11.92 11.94 8.64
N ALA A 31 -12.17 12.08 9.95
CA ALA A 31 -11.63 11.18 10.96
C ALA A 31 -12.07 9.72 10.70
N LEU A 32 -13.36 9.51 10.42
CA LEU A 32 -13.92 8.22 10.09
C LEU A 32 -13.30 7.66 8.79
N ALA A 33 -13.13 8.49 7.77
CA ALA A 33 -12.50 8.10 6.51
C ALA A 33 -11.05 7.63 6.71
N PHE A 34 -10.24 8.34 7.51
CA PHE A 34 -8.86 7.93 7.77
C PHE A 34 -8.75 6.62 8.55
N ILE A 35 -9.60 6.41 9.57
CA ILE A 35 -9.55 5.19 10.36
C ILE A 35 -10.10 3.98 9.59
N SER A 36 -11.07 4.20 8.69
CA SER A 36 -11.61 3.13 7.84
C SER A 36 -10.68 2.75 6.70
N ALA A 37 -9.87 3.69 6.19
CA ALA A 37 -8.91 3.43 5.12
C ALA A 37 -7.77 2.49 5.56
N ASP A 38 -7.26 2.68 6.79
CA ASP A 38 -6.20 1.82 7.34
C ASP A 38 -6.21 1.88 8.88
N ARG A 39 -6.88 0.90 9.50
CA ARG A 39 -7.03 0.81 10.96
C ARG A 39 -5.73 0.50 11.70
N ASP A 40 -4.79 -0.17 11.05
CA ASP A 40 -3.55 -0.60 11.68
C ASP A 40 -2.44 0.44 11.58
N SER A 41 -2.61 1.43 10.72
CA SER A 41 -1.66 2.52 10.53
C SER A 41 -1.71 3.54 11.68
N LEU A 42 -0.57 3.72 12.36
CA LEU A 42 -0.42 4.79 13.34
C LEU A 42 -0.66 6.18 12.73
N SER A 43 -0.29 6.37 11.46
CA SER A 43 -0.52 7.62 10.73
C SER A 43 -2.00 7.94 10.61
N SER A 44 -2.83 6.95 10.25
CA SER A 44 -4.28 7.12 10.13
C SER A 44 -4.94 7.39 11.49
N ARG A 45 -4.47 6.71 12.55
CA ARG A 45 -4.97 6.92 13.92
C ARG A 45 -4.70 8.34 14.43
N TRP A 46 -3.49 8.87 14.22
CA TRP A 46 -3.16 10.23 14.64
C TRP A 46 -3.92 11.29 13.84
N LEU A 47 -4.11 11.09 12.52
CA LEU A 47 -4.97 11.98 11.72
C LEU A 47 -6.43 11.92 12.14
N ALA A 48 -6.96 10.73 12.42
CA ALA A 48 -8.32 10.59 12.92
C ALA A 48 -8.47 11.32 14.26
N LEU A 49 -7.52 11.16 15.18
CA LEU A 49 -7.54 11.86 16.47
C LEU A 49 -7.46 13.39 16.31
N PHE A 50 -6.65 13.88 15.37
CA PHE A 50 -6.60 15.30 15.01
C PHE A 50 -7.97 15.83 14.59
N PHE A 51 -8.64 15.15 13.65
CA PHE A 51 -9.92 15.60 13.13
C PHE A 51 -11.07 15.40 14.13
N VAL A 52 -11.04 14.35 14.96
CA VAL A 52 -11.99 14.20 16.08
C VAL A 52 -11.83 15.35 17.05
N GLY A 53 -10.60 15.65 17.49
CA GLY A 53 -10.32 16.76 18.40
C GLY A 53 -10.76 18.10 17.81
N LEU A 54 -10.54 18.33 16.51
CA LEU A 54 -10.95 19.54 15.81
C LEU A 54 -12.49 19.64 15.74
N GLY A 55 -13.20 18.58 15.37
CA GLY A 55 -14.67 18.57 15.35
C GLY A 55 -15.28 18.82 16.72
N LEU A 56 -14.82 18.07 17.72
CA LEU A 56 -15.29 18.24 19.10
C LEU A 56 -14.99 19.64 19.65
N SER A 57 -13.85 20.23 19.31
CA SER A 57 -13.54 21.59 19.80
C SER A 57 -14.48 22.63 19.21
N ILE A 58 -14.88 22.47 17.95
CA ILE A 58 -15.87 23.35 17.31
C ILE A 58 -17.22 23.19 17.99
N ASP A 59 -17.72 21.96 18.17
CA ASP A 59 -19.03 21.70 18.78
C ASP A 59 -19.09 22.19 20.22
N LEU A 60 -18.05 21.95 21.03
CA LEU A 60 -17.99 22.43 22.41
C LEU A 60 -17.95 23.96 22.50
N ASN A 61 -17.22 24.63 21.58
CA ASN A 61 -17.20 26.09 21.56
C ASN A 61 -18.54 26.69 21.09
N ILE A 62 -19.33 25.99 20.25
CA ILE A 62 -20.70 26.36 19.89
C ILE A 62 -21.62 26.32 21.13
N VAL A 63 -21.57 25.21 21.88
CA VAL A 63 -22.39 25.06 23.11
C VAL A 63 -22.12 26.18 24.10
N VAL A 64 -20.89 26.67 24.19
CA VAL A 64 -20.52 27.86 24.96
C VAL A 64 -21.19 29.13 24.44
N GLY A 65 -21.32 29.24 23.11
CA GLY A 65 -21.94 30.42 22.47
C GLY A 65 -23.44 30.56 22.68
N GLU A 66 -24.15 29.45 23.00
CA GLU A 66 -25.61 29.41 23.14
C GLU A 66 -26.05 29.36 24.61
N GLN A 67 -25.89 30.39 25.38
CA GLN A 67 -26.56 30.65 26.68
C GLN A 67 -26.88 29.46 27.63
N TRP A 68 -26.19 28.35 27.48
CA TRP A 68 -26.34 27.23 28.40
C TRP A 68 -25.64 27.61 29.71
N ALA A 69 -26.30 27.39 30.84
CA ALA A 69 -25.81 27.71 32.19
C ALA A 69 -24.60 26.87 32.62
N ILE A 70 -23.61 26.75 31.72
CA ILE A 70 -22.35 26.05 31.95
C ILE A 70 -21.43 26.99 32.71
N SER A 71 -20.89 26.55 33.84
CA SER A 71 -19.98 27.39 34.64
C SER A 71 -18.75 27.79 33.83
N VAL A 72 -18.27 29.02 34.01
CA VAL A 72 -17.07 29.56 33.35
C VAL A 72 -15.86 28.62 33.50
N ALA A 73 -15.73 27.94 34.65
CA ALA A 73 -14.66 26.98 34.88
C ALA A 73 -14.68 25.80 33.89
N LEU A 74 -15.86 25.33 33.47
CA LEU A 74 -15.99 24.21 32.53
C LEU A 74 -15.47 24.58 31.13
N HIS A 75 -15.57 25.85 30.72
CA HIS A 75 -15.04 26.34 29.48
C HIS A 75 -13.52 26.18 29.31
N GLY A 76 -12.80 26.32 30.45
CA GLY A 76 -11.35 26.06 30.47
C GLY A 76 -11.01 24.62 30.03
N TRP A 77 -11.80 23.65 30.49
CA TRP A 77 -11.59 22.22 30.19
C TRP A 77 -11.86 21.88 28.73
N PHE A 78 -12.69 22.63 28.01
CA PHE A 78 -12.94 22.40 26.59
C PHE A 78 -11.68 22.60 25.72
N SER A 79 -10.70 23.38 26.19
CA SER A 79 -9.40 23.53 25.54
C SER A 79 -8.62 22.22 25.41
N LEU A 80 -8.97 21.19 26.19
CA LEU A 80 -8.32 19.87 26.08
C LEU A 80 -8.55 19.22 24.71
N THR A 81 -9.72 19.44 24.08
CA THR A 81 -9.98 18.92 22.73
C THR A 81 -9.15 19.62 21.68
N GLU A 82 -8.93 20.93 21.84
CA GLU A 82 -8.04 21.73 20.98
C GLU A 82 -6.58 21.29 21.17
N GLY A 83 -6.13 21.14 22.41
CA GLY A 83 -4.79 20.66 22.75
C GLY A 83 -4.54 19.24 22.24
N MET A 84 -5.50 18.35 22.38
CA MET A 84 -5.43 16.98 21.87
C MET A 84 -5.29 16.99 20.34
N SER A 85 -6.08 17.83 19.64
CA SER A 85 -5.97 18.00 18.19
C SER A 85 -4.57 18.48 17.79
N CYS A 86 -4.05 19.52 18.45
CA CYS A 86 -2.71 20.05 18.18
C CYS A 86 -1.61 18.99 18.42
N ILE A 87 -1.67 18.27 19.53
CA ILE A 87 -0.70 17.20 19.84
C ILE A 87 -0.79 16.08 18.81
N ALA A 88 -2.00 15.68 18.40
CA ALA A 88 -2.19 14.64 17.39
C ALA A 88 -1.61 15.03 16.04
N LEU A 89 -1.76 16.29 15.62
CA LEU A 89 -1.13 16.82 14.40
C LEU A 89 0.39 16.77 14.48
N LEU A 90 0.98 17.20 15.60
CA LEU A 90 2.42 17.21 15.81
C LEU A 90 3.01 15.80 15.85
N GLU A 91 2.34 14.83 16.50
CA GLU A 91 2.74 13.42 16.48
C GLU A 91 2.63 12.82 15.09
N TRP A 92 1.59 13.17 14.33
CA TRP A 92 1.48 12.75 12.94
C TRP A 92 2.66 13.27 12.09
N ILE A 93 3.02 14.56 12.22
CA ILE A 93 4.18 15.13 11.51
C ILE A 93 5.47 14.41 11.93
N LEU A 94 5.66 14.13 13.21
CA LEU A 94 6.82 13.39 13.73
C LEU A 94 6.89 11.98 13.15
N LEU A 95 5.76 11.29 13.04
CA LEU A 95 5.68 9.97 12.45
C LEU A 95 6.05 9.99 10.96
N VAL A 96 5.49 10.94 10.20
CA VAL A 96 5.82 11.10 8.77
C VAL A 96 7.31 11.42 8.58
N ARG A 97 7.90 12.23 9.44
CA ARG A 97 9.36 12.52 9.41
C ARG A 97 10.22 11.26 9.63
N ARG A 98 9.74 10.29 10.41
CA ARG A 98 10.45 9.02 10.66
C ARG A 98 10.30 8.02 9.51
N THR A 99 9.24 8.13 8.72
CA THR A 99 9.01 7.24 7.56
C THR A 99 9.78 7.68 6.31
N VAL A 100 10.11 8.96 6.18
CA VAL A 100 10.90 9.49 5.06
C VAL A 100 12.39 9.39 5.38
N PRO A 101 13.20 8.67 4.57
CA PRO A 101 14.63 8.51 4.79
C PRO A 101 15.36 9.85 4.92
N ALA A 102 16.32 9.93 5.85
CA ALA A 102 16.98 11.20 6.20
C ALA A 102 18.28 11.47 5.42
N GLN A 103 18.77 10.59 4.57
CA GLN A 103 19.99 10.75 3.76
C GLN A 103 21.00 11.76 4.39
N ASP A 104 21.65 11.40 5.50
CA ASP A 104 22.68 12.18 6.23
C ASP A 104 22.25 13.57 6.78
N LEU A 105 20.95 13.89 6.82
CA LEU A 105 20.45 15.14 7.41
C LEU A 105 20.19 14.97 8.93
N ASP A 106 20.64 15.97 9.70
CA ASP A 106 20.35 15.99 11.15
C ASP A 106 18.85 16.16 11.39
N THR A 107 18.24 15.17 12.04
CA THR A 107 16.82 15.15 12.35
C THR A 107 16.49 15.81 13.69
N ARG A 108 17.50 16.01 14.57
CA ARG A 108 17.31 16.42 15.97
C ARG A 108 16.62 17.77 16.10
N PHE A 109 16.99 18.75 15.26
CA PHE A 109 16.39 20.08 15.31
C PHE A 109 14.88 20.06 15.03
N GLY A 110 14.45 19.37 13.97
CA GLY A 110 13.02 19.28 13.66
C GLY A 110 12.21 18.50 14.70
N ASP A 111 12.80 17.48 15.31
CA ASP A 111 12.15 16.72 16.37
C ASP A 111 12.05 17.55 17.66
N ALA A 112 13.08 18.31 18.01
CA ALA A 112 13.05 19.25 19.14
C ALA A 112 11.99 20.34 18.94
N LEU A 113 11.86 20.85 17.72
CA LEU A 113 10.85 21.87 17.38
C LEU A 113 9.43 21.34 17.54
N LEU A 114 9.16 20.10 17.12
CA LEU A 114 7.86 19.46 17.33
C LEU A 114 7.56 19.22 18.83
N ARG A 115 8.56 18.84 19.61
CA ARG A 115 8.44 18.72 21.08
C ARG A 115 8.15 20.06 21.75
N LEU A 116 8.77 21.14 21.28
CA LEU A 116 8.44 22.50 21.71
C LEU A 116 6.98 22.85 21.39
N GLY A 117 6.49 22.51 20.19
CA GLY A 117 5.09 22.67 19.82
C GLY A 117 4.15 21.91 20.74
N GLN A 118 4.49 20.66 21.12
CA GLN A 118 3.70 19.88 22.08
C GLN A 118 3.67 20.51 23.47
N ALA A 119 4.81 21.02 23.94
CA ALA A 119 4.88 21.75 25.21
C ALA A 119 4.01 23.02 25.15
N ALA A 120 4.00 23.73 24.03
CA ALA A 120 3.13 24.88 23.82
C ALA A 120 1.63 24.50 23.84
N ALA A 121 1.24 23.35 23.27
CA ALA A 121 -0.12 22.86 23.32
C ALA A 121 -0.57 22.53 24.76
N VAL A 122 0.30 21.90 25.53
CA VAL A 122 0.07 21.65 26.96
C VAL A 122 -0.06 22.98 27.73
N LEU A 123 0.84 23.92 27.49
CA LEU A 123 0.79 25.26 28.10
C LEU A 123 -0.52 25.98 27.79
N TYR A 124 -0.99 25.92 26.55
CA TYR A 124 -2.28 26.47 26.13
C TYR A 124 -3.44 25.88 26.97
N CYS A 125 -3.48 24.56 27.15
CA CYS A 125 -4.50 23.89 27.96
C CYS A 125 -4.41 24.31 29.42
N VAL A 126 -3.22 24.36 30.01
CA VAL A 126 -3.00 24.78 31.40
C VAL A 126 -3.47 26.22 31.60
N LEU A 127 -3.08 27.14 30.73
CA LEU A 127 -3.52 28.53 30.81
C LEU A 127 -5.03 28.66 30.67
N SER A 128 -5.64 27.86 29.80
CA SER A 128 -7.11 27.86 29.61
C SER A 128 -7.87 27.39 30.85
N VAL A 129 -7.36 26.41 31.56
CA VAL A 129 -7.96 25.90 32.83
C VAL A 129 -7.73 26.87 33.96
N LEU A 130 -6.56 27.51 34.05
CA LEU A 130 -6.25 28.46 35.13
C LEU A 130 -6.96 29.83 34.98
N PHE A 131 -7.16 30.26 33.70
CA PHE A 131 -7.75 31.57 33.40
C PHE A 131 -8.95 31.46 32.45
N PRO A 132 -10.02 30.72 32.80
CA PRO A 132 -11.14 30.46 31.92
C PRO A 132 -11.90 31.72 31.51
N GLU A 133 -12.04 32.70 32.41
CA GLU A 133 -12.71 33.99 32.14
C GLU A 133 -11.95 34.79 31.06
N LYS A 134 -10.61 34.89 31.17
CA LYS A 134 -9.80 35.57 30.17
C LYS A 134 -9.83 34.87 28.84
N ARG A 135 -9.85 33.51 28.83
CA ARG A 135 -10.02 32.74 27.60
C ARG A 135 -11.33 33.07 26.90
N LEU A 136 -12.42 33.13 27.67
CA LEU A 136 -13.76 33.40 27.15
C LEU A 136 -13.89 34.86 26.63
N LEU A 137 -13.48 35.83 27.42
CA LEU A 137 -13.70 37.25 27.13
C LEU A 137 -12.63 37.84 26.20
N ASP A 138 -11.35 37.59 26.46
CA ASP A 138 -10.26 38.26 25.76
C ASP A 138 -9.82 37.49 24.52
N PHE A 139 -10.04 36.15 24.43
CA PHE A 139 -9.60 35.34 23.31
C PHE A 139 -10.79 34.90 22.44
N LEU A 140 -11.74 34.12 22.92
CA LEU A 140 -12.88 33.65 22.11
C LEU A 140 -13.84 34.77 21.74
N GLY A 141 -14.07 35.69 22.65
CA GLY A 141 -14.92 36.87 22.47
C GLY A 141 -14.16 38.15 22.06
N ALA A 142 -12.94 38.04 21.58
CA ALA A 142 -12.05 39.18 21.35
C ALA A 142 -12.67 40.31 20.52
N LEU A 143 -13.43 40.00 19.47
CA LEU A 143 -14.04 41.02 18.59
C LEU A 143 -15.25 41.76 19.18
N ASN A 144 -15.75 41.35 20.34
CA ASN A 144 -16.83 42.05 21.04
C ASN A 144 -16.29 43.28 21.80
N HIS A 145 -14.98 43.49 21.80
CA HIS A 145 -14.31 44.56 22.51
C HIS A 145 -13.50 45.46 21.60
N GLU A 146 -13.54 46.76 21.80
CA GLU A 146 -12.62 47.69 21.19
C GLU A 146 -11.17 47.36 21.61
N ASN A 147 -10.23 47.42 20.68
CA ASN A 147 -8.79 47.12 20.90
C ASN A 147 -8.49 45.68 21.39
N ALA A 148 -9.27 44.70 20.93
CA ALA A 148 -9.10 43.29 21.29
C ALA A 148 -7.66 42.77 21.20
N PHE A 149 -6.95 43.11 20.11
CA PHE A 149 -5.57 42.66 19.88
C PHE A 149 -4.51 43.40 20.73
N LEU A 150 -4.87 44.45 21.44
CA LEU A 150 -3.99 45.15 22.40
C LEU A 150 -4.07 44.55 23.82
N ARG A 151 -5.04 43.70 24.07
CA ARG A 151 -5.20 43.05 25.37
C ARG A 151 -4.19 41.94 25.59
N SER A 152 -3.55 41.94 26.75
CA SER A 152 -2.60 40.88 27.15
C SER A 152 -3.24 39.48 27.19
N GLY A 153 -4.54 39.43 27.58
CA GLY A 153 -5.31 38.17 27.59
C GLY A 153 -5.43 37.50 26.25
N PHE A 154 -5.59 38.25 25.14
CA PHE A 154 -5.59 37.69 23.79
C PHE A 154 -4.29 36.97 23.48
N TRP A 155 -3.14 37.64 23.65
CA TRP A 155 -1.83 37.11 23.32
C TRP A 155 -1.39 35.94 24.22
N MET A 156 -1.91 35.87 25.44
CA MET A 156 -1.66 34.76 26.37
C MET A 156 -2.10 33.42 25.75
N PHE A 157 -3.20 33.40 24.98
CA PHE A 157 -3.72 32.18 24.31
C PHE A 157 -3.28 32.07 22.85
N ALA A 158 -3.18 33.18 22.14
CA ALA A 158 -2.78 33.17 20.73
C ALA A 158 -1.31 32.75 20.54
N THR A 159 -0.39 33.18 21.43
CA THR A 159 1.05 32.89 21.30
C THR A 159 1.36 31.36 21.30
N PRO A 160 0.86 30.53 22.21
CA PRO A 160 1.07 29.09 22.15
C PRO A 160 0.58 28.47 20.82
N ILE A 161 -0.58 28.90 20.30
CA ILE A 161 -1.13 28.40 19.03
C ILE A 161 -0.22 28.78 17.85
N ILE A 162 0.28 30.02 17.82
CA ILE A 162 1.23 30.50 16.81
C ILE A 162 2.54 29.68 16.85
N VAL A 163 3.03 29.39 18.07
CA VAL A 163 4.24 28.55 18.26
C VAL A 163 4.00 27.13 17.71
N ILE A 164 2.85 26.54 17.95
CA ILE A 164 2.45 25.23 17.39
C ILE A 164 2.47 25.28 15.86
N GLY A 165 1.87 26.32 15.27
CA GLY A 165 1.83 26.52 13.81
C GLY A 165 3.22 26.68 13.22
N TYR A 166 4.07 27.52 13.83
CA TYR A 166 5.44 27.71 13.40
C TYR A 166 6.26 26.41 13.47
N ALA A 167 6.16 25.68 14.58
CA ALA A 167 6.83 24.39 14.76
C ALA A 167 6.40 23.36 13.71
N SER A 168 5.10 23.28 13.45
CA SER A 168 4.52 22.39 12.44
C SER A 168 5.00 22.72 11.03
N LEU A 169 4.87 23.99 10.63
CA LEU A 169 5.21 24.44 9.28
C LEU A 169 6.71 24.30 8.99
N THR A 170 7.57 24.75 9.94
CA THR A 170 9.02 24.62 9.80
C THR A 170 9.46 23.17 9.71
N SER A 171 8.86 22.27 10.54
CA SER A 171 9.15 20.84 10.50
C SER A 171 8.76 20.21 9.18
N ILE A 172 7.65 20.63 8.59
CA ILE A 172 7.19 20.18 7.26
C ILE A 172 8.11 20.71 6.16
N MET A 173 8.56 21.96 6.23
CA MET A 173 9.52 22.52 5.25
C MET A 173 10.86 21.77 5.29
N LEU A 174 11.36 21.44 6.49
CA LEU A 174 12.55 20.60 6.66
C LEU A 174 12.34 19.18 6.08
N LEU A 175 11.11 18.64 6.17
CA LEU A 175 10.76 17.34 5.61
C LEU A 175 10.76 17.38 4.06
N LEU A 176 10.29 18.44 3.44
CA LEU A 176 10.30 18.60 1.98
C LEU A 176 11.73 18.63 1.41
N ASN A 177 12.71 19.15 2.16
CA ASN A 177 14.11 19.14 1.76
C ASN A 177 14.72 17.72 1.65
N ARG A 178 14.11 16.71 2.28
CA ARG A 178 14.52 15.31 2.16
C ARG A 178 14.11 14.65 0.84
N ARG A 179 13.50 15.40 -0.08
CA ARG A 179 13.03 14.95 -1.39
C ARG A 179 12.13 13.70 -1.28
N PRO A 180 11.02 13.76 -0.53
CA PRO A 180 10.09 12.67 -0.43
C PRO A 180 9.58 12.26 -1.82
N ASP A 181 9.10 11.04 -1.95
CA ASP A 181 8.53 10.56 -3.19
C ASP A 181 7.28 11.37 -3.61
N LYS A 182 6.82 11.18 -4.87
CA LYS A 182 5.71 11.98 -5.43
C LYS A 182 4.43 11.91 -4.60
N ALA A 183 4.07 10.74 -4.06
CA ALA A 183 2.86 10.58 -3.27
C ALA A 183 2.99 11.26 -1.90
N GLU A 184 4.08 10.98 -1.18
CA GLU A 184 4.38 11.62 0.11
C GLU A 184 4.48 13.14 -0.03
N ARG A 185 5.10 13.63 -1.11
CA ARG A 185 5.20 15.06 -1.38
C ARG A 185 3.82 15.72 -1.49
N VAL A 186 2.85 15.09 -2.16
CA VAL A 186 1.47 15.62 -2.25
C VAL A 186 0.85 15.72 -0.87
N ARG A 187 0.96 14.66 -0.05
CA ARG A 187 0.43 14.63 1.32
C ARG A 187 1.06 15.70 2.21
N ILE A 188 2.37 15.84 2.16
CA ILE A 188 3.14 16.81 2.96
C ILE A 188 2.79 18.24 2.51
N LEU A 189 2.74 18.52 1.21
CA LEU A 189 2.36 19.84 0.69
C LEU A 189 0.93 20.22 1.06
N SER A 190 -0.02 19.29 0.95
CA SER A 190 -1.40 19.59 1.33
C SER A 190 -1.53 19.99 2.80
N MET A 191 -0.77 19.33 3.69
CA MET A 191 -0.72 19.71 5.10
C MET A 191 0.00 21.06 5.30
N ALA A 192 1.10 21.33 4.57
CA ALA A 192 1.79 22.60 4.63
C ALA A 192 0.89 23.80 4.30
N PHE A 193 -0.02 23.63 3.32
CA PHE A 193 -1.00 24.66 2.96
C PHE A 193 -2.21 24.68 3.90
N ALA A 194 -2.60 23.55 4.49
CA ALA A 194 -3.72 23.48 5.42
C ALA A 194 -3.39 24.05 6.81
N ILE A 195 -2.17 23.89 7.32
CA ILE A 195 -1.75 24.38 8.65
C ILE A 195 -1.98 25.86 8.84
N PRO A 196 -1.57 26.77 7.95
CA PRO A 196 -1.88 28.19 8.11
C PRO A 196 -3.36 28.47 8.24
N CYS A 197 -4.20 27.74 7.49
CA CYS A 197 -5.66 27.86 7.57
C CYS A 197 -6.18 27.40 8.93
N PHE A 198 -5.72 26.26 9.45
CA PHE A 198 -6.11 25.77 10.78
C PHE A 198 -5.65 26.71 11.87
N ILE A 199 -4.41 27.21 11.86
CA ILE A 199 -3.90 28.15 12.85
C ILE A 199 -4.69 29.47 12.81
N THR A 200 -4.95 30.00 11.62
CA THR A 200 -5.79 31.20 11.45
C THR A 200 -7.17 30.95 12.04
N GLY A 201 -7.77 29.80 11.76
CA GLY A 201 -9.08 29.46 12.33
C GLY A 201 -9.08 29.30 13.84
N LEU A 202 -8.01 28.78 14.45
CA LEU A 202 -7.88 28.65 15.90
C LEU A 202 -7.63 29.97 16.61
N VAL A 203 -7.00 30.95 15.95
CA VAL A 203 -6.69 32.28 16.52
C VAL A 203 -7.85 33.25 16.29
N LEU A 204 -8.62 33.10 15.21
CA LEU A 204 -9.76 33.98 14.93
C LEU A 204 -10.94 33.70 15.87
N PRO A 205 -11.69 34.73 16.26
CA PRO A 205 -12.91 34.57 17.03
C PRO A 205 -13.94 33.68 16.30
N LEU A 206 -14.82 33.06 17.10
CA LEU A 206 -15.80 32.06 16.66
C LEU A 206 -16.64 32.44 15.43
N ARG A 207 -16.90 33.74 15.24
CA ARG A 207 -17.66 34.23 14.08
C ARG A 207 -16.93 34.07 12.75
N TYR A 208 -15.59 34.09 12.74
CA TYR A 208 -14.78 34.12 11.50
C TYR A 208 -13.90 32.86 11.34
N ASN A 209 -13.87 31.97 12.31
CA ASN A 209 -12.99 30.79 12.32
C ASN A 209 -13.42 29.70 11.32
N THR A 210 -14.71 29.66 10.96
CA THR A 210 -15.32 28.61 10.11
C THR A 210 -14.67 28.52 8.72
N VAL A 211 -14.52 29.69 8.06
CA VAL A 211 -14.03 29.76 6.68
C VAL A 211 -12.59 29.22 6.57
N PRO A 212 -11.60 29.69 7.35
CA PRO A 212 -10.26 29.17 7.28
C PRO A 212 -10.17 27.68 7.69
N ILE A 213 -10.91 27.23 8.70
CA ILE A 213 -10.91 25.81 9.09
C ILE A 213 -11.44 24.94 7.95
N MET A 214 -12.57 25.32 7.34
CA MET A 214 -13.16 24.61 6.20
C MET A 214 -12.18 24.58 5.02
N LEU A 215 -11.54 25.70 4.71
CA LEU A 215 -10.54 25.76 3.63
C LEU A 215 -9.37 24.81 3.91
N GLY A 216 -8.85 24.79 5.14
CA GLY A 216 -7.80 23.86 5.55
C GLY A 216 -8.21 22.39 5.40
N GLN A 217 -9.43 22.04 5.83
CA GLN A 217 -10.00 20.70 5.66
C GLN A 217 -10.10 20.31 4.18
N MET A 218 -10.59 21.20 3.33
CA MET A 218 -10.73 20.94 1.89
C MET A 218 -9.38 20.76 1.20
N ILE A 219 -8.40 21.61 1.50
CA ILE A 219 -7.03 21.48 0.97
C ILE A 219 -6.44 20.11 1.37
N PHE A 220 -6.57 19.75 2.64
CA PHE A 220 -6.03 18.48 3.12
C PHE A 220 -6.79 17.27 2.58
N LEU A 221 -8.10 17.34 2.45
CA LEU A 221 -8.95 16.29 1.87
C LEU A 221 -8.53 16.00 0.41
N VAL A 222 -8.43 17.05 -0.42
CA VAL A 222 -7.99 16.90 -1.82
C VAL A 222 -6.59 16.28 -1.90
N GLY A 223 -5.67 16.74 -1.05
CA GLY A 223 -4.32 16.18 -0.98
C GLY A 223 -4.30 14.71 -0.56
N SER A 224 -5.12 14.33 0.42
CA SER A 224 -5.26 12.95 0.88
C SER A 224 -5.85 12.04 -0.18
N VAL A 225 -6.89 12.48 -0.88
CA VAL A 225 -7.46 11.71 -2.00
C VAL A 225 -6.41 11.48 -3.08
N ARG A 226 -5.67 12.53 -3.49
CA ARG A 226 -4.58 12.38 -4.48
C ARG A 226 -3.47 11.45 -3.99
N TYR A 227 -3.11 11.50 -2.71
CA TYR A 227 -2.14 10.59 -2.10
C TYR A 227 -2.58 9.13 -2.24
N HIS A 228 -3.83 8.81 -1.86
CA HIS A 228 -4.37 7.45 -1.96
C HIS A 228 -4.48 6.96 -3.40
N VAL A 229 -4.87 7.82 -4.34
CA VAL A 229 -4.90 7.48 -5.78
C VAL A 229 -3.49 7.14 -6.29
N LEU A 230 -2.47 7.94 -5.94
CA LEU A 230 -1.08 7.67 -6.35
C LEU A 230 -0.53 6.39 -5.71
N GLN A 231 -0.86 6.10 -4.46
CA GLN A 231 -0.48 4.85 -3.79
C GLN A 231 -1.17 3.65 -4.42
N GLY A 232 -2.48 3.75 -4.73
CA GLY A 232 -3.23 2.70 -5.42
C GLY A 232 -2.64 2.38 -6.80
N GLN A 233 -2.30 3.39 -7.60
CA GLN A 233 -1.64 3.20 -8.90
C GLN A 233 -0.29 2.49 -8.78
N ARG A 234 0.50 2.80 -7.75
CA ARG A 234 1.76 2.10 -7.46
C ARG A 234 1.53 0.65 -7.09
N GLY A 235 0.55 0.38 -6.22
CA GLY A 235 0.19 -0.99 -5.86
C GLY A 235 -0.22 -1.82 -7.07
N GLN A 236 -1.07 -1.28 -7.94
CA GLN A 236 -1.48 -1.92 -9.20
C GLN A 236 -0.31 -2.12 -10.18
N PHE A 237 0.62 -1.16 -10.26
CA PHE A 237 1.80 -1.32 -11.10
C PHE A 237 2.70 -2.43 -10.57
N MET A 238 2.99 -2.43 -9.26
CA MET A 238 3.82 -3.46 -8.63
C MET A 238 3.19 -4.86 -8.71
N SER A 239 1.85 -4.97 -8.66
CA SER A 239 1.17 -6.26 -8.80
C SER A 239 1.35 -6.91 -10.18
N ARG A 240 1.67 -6.14 -11.21
CA ARG A 240 1.97 -6.67 -12.55
C ARG A 240 3.33 -7.39 -12.64
N PHE A 241 4.22 -7.17 -11.68
CA PHE A 241 5.50 -7.89 -11.57
C PHE A 241 5.44 -9.11 -10.66
N LEU A 242 4.31 -9.32 -10.01
CA LEU A 242 4.03 -10.51 -9.22
C LEU A 242 3.07 -11.41 -9.99
N SER A 243 3.23 -12.73 -9.85
CA SER A 243 2.18 -13.63 -10.35
C SER A 243 0.85 -13.32 -9.65
N PRO A 244 -0.31 -13.49 -10.32
CA PRO A 244 -1.62 -13.19 -9.72
C PRO A 244 -1.86 -13.88 -8.38
N GLN A 245 -1.35 -15.10 -8.20
CA GLN A 245 -1.48 -15.89 -6.98
C GLN A 245 -0.66 -15.28 -5.83
N VAL A 246 0.58 -14.81 -6.12
CA VAL A 246 1.41 -14.13 -5.12
C VAL A 246 0.82 -12.76 -4.77
N ALA A 247 0.32 -12.02 -5.75
CA ALA A 247 -0.37 -10.75 -5.52
C ALA A 247 -1.61 -10.94 -4.63
N LYS A 248 -2.41 -11.99 -4.87
CA LYS A 248 -3.56 -12.37 -4.04
C LYS A 248 -3.14 -12.73 -2.61
N LEU A 249 -2.09 -13.54 -2.45
CA LEU A 249 -1.56 -13.92 -1.13
C LEU A 249 -1.12 -12.68 -0.33
N VAL A 250 -0.42 -11.73 -0.98
CA VAL A 250 0.01 -10.47 -0.35
C VAL A 250 -1.19 -9.62 0.03
N ALA A 251 -2.22 -9.53 -0.82
CA ALA A 251 -3.44 -8.75 -0.54
C ALA A 251 -4.26 -9.34 0.62
N GLU A 252 -4.40 -10.67 0.70
CA GLU A 252 -5.23 -11.34 1.70
C GLU A 252 -4.52 -11.52 3.06
N ARG A 253 -3.22 -11.82 3.07
CA ARG A 253 -2.48 -12.21 4.28
C ARG A 253 -1.37 -11.23 4.68
N GLY A 254 -1.20 -10.16 3.91
CA GLY A 254 -0.16 -9.17 4.10
C GLY A 254 1.24 -9.64 3.68
N LEU A 255 2.11 -8.69 3.40
CA LEU A 255 3.48 -8.94 2.91
C LEU A 255 4.32 -9.81 3.86
N LYS A 256 4.22 -9.58 5.18
CA LYS A 256 4.98 -10.37 6.19
C LYS A 256 4.67 -11.86 6.15
N THR A 257 3.41 -12.23 5.88
CA THR A 257 3.00 -13.64 5.79
C THR A 257 3.41 -14.24 4.44
N ALA A 258 3.30 -13.47 3.37
CA ALA A 258 3.73 -13.89 2.03
C ALA A 258 5.25 -14.10 1.94
N MET A 259 6.04 -13.40 2.77
CA MET A 259 7.50 -13.52 2.84
C MET A 259 7.98 -14.74 3.63
N ARG A 260 7.12 -15.47 4.36
CA ARG A 260 7.55 -16.64 5.13
C ARG A 260 7.89 -17.79 4.20
N GLU A 261 9.00 -18.47 4.53
CA GLU A 261 9.40 -19.69 3.88
C GLU A 261 8.50 -20.85 4.35
N ASN A 262 8.02 -21.63 3.41
CA ASN A 262 7.17 -22.79 3.67
C ASN A 262 7.70 -24.00 2.89
N LEU A 263 7.80 -25.15 3.56
CA LEU A 263 8.08 -26.41 2.90
C LEU A 263 6.77 -27.00 2.37
N LEU A 264 6.67 -27.16 1.05
CA LEU A 264 5.50 -27.69 0.38
C LEU A 264 5.90 -28.84 -0.55
N GLU A 265 5.03 -29.85 -0.69
CA GLU A 265 5.13 -30.80 -1.78
C GLU A 265 4.33 -30.25 -2.97
N ILE A 266 5.04 -30.02 -4.08
CA ILE A 266 4.47 -29.39 -5.28
C ILE A 266 4.93 -30.09 -6.54
N THR A 267 4.28 -29.78 -7.67
CA THR A 267 4.77 -30.14 -8.99
C THR A 267 5.33 -28.92 -9.71
N VAL A 268 6.49 -29.12 -10.30
CA VAL A 268 7.18 -28.09 -11.08
C VAL A 268 7.09 -28.50 -12.56
N VAL A 269 6.65 -27.57 -13.38
CA VAL A 269 6.61 -27.74 -14.85
C VAL A 269 7.54 -26.71 -15.47
N CYS A 270 8.45 -27.19 -16.30
CA CYS A 270 9.34 -26.37 -17.11
C CYS A 270 9.03 -26.60 -18.59
N CYS A 271 8.89 -25.56 -19.36
CA CYS A 271 8.74 -25.65 -20.81
C CYS A 271 9.68 -24.68 -21.51
N ASP A 272 10.14 -25.05 -22.70
CA ASP A 272 11.20 -24.34 -23.42
C ASP A 272 11.07 -24.53 -24.92
N LEU A 273 11.44 -23.51 -25.72
CA LEU A 273 11.37 -23.56 -27.16
C LEU A 273 12.61 -24.25 -27.77
N ARG A 274 12.40 -25.27 -28.55
CA ARG A 274 13.46 -25.94 -29.27
C ARG A 274 13.86 -25.17 -30.51
N GLY A 275 15.18 -25.06 -30.77
CA GLY A 275 15.71 -24.34 -31.91
C GLY A 275 15.66 -22.81 -31.81
N PHE A 276 15.25 -22.27 -30.64
CA PHE A 276 15.05 -20.82 -30.47
C PHE A 276 16.34 -20.01 -30.62
N THR A 277 17.48 -20.48 -30.15
CA THR A 277 18.76 -19.77 -30.27
C THR A 277 19.11 -19.53 -31.73
N ALA A 278 19.04 -20.57 -32.57
CA ALA A 278 19.32 -20.45 -34.02
C ALA A 278 18.27 -19.57 -34.72
N TYR A 279 17.00 -19.64 -34.28
CA TYR A 279 15.95 -18.77 -34.77
C TYR A 279 16.23 -17.30 -34.43
N ALA A 280 16.64 -17.02 -33.20
CA ALA A 280 16.93 -15.68 -32.71
C ALA A 280 18.14 -15.04 -33.39
N GLU A 281 19.16 -15.85 -33.74
CA GLU A 281 20.33 -15.39 -34.53
C GLU A 281 19.95 -15.02 -35.96
N ALA A 282 18.99 -15.72 -36.54
CA ALA A 282 18.62 -15.56 -37.95
C ALA A 282 17.49 -14.52 -38.20
N GLN A 283 16.74 -14.12 -37.15
CA GLN A 283 15.57 -13.26 -37.30
C GLN A 283 15.80 -11.87 -36.71
N PRO A 284 15.14 -10.81 -37.22
CA PRO A 284 15.16 -9.50 -36.63
C PRO A 284 14.62 -9.53 -35.16
N SER A 285 15.26 -8.77 -34.27
CA SER A 285 14.89 -8.74 -32.82
C SER A 285 13.40 -8.45 -32.58
N ALA A 286 12.76 -7.62 -33.41
CA ALA A 286 11.33 -7.34 -33.32
C ALA A 286 10.48 -8.60 -33.56
N ARG A 287 10.88 -9.47 -34.48
CA ARG A 287 10.19 -10.74 -34.73
C ARG A 287 10.41 -11.74 -33.63
N VAL A 288 11.63 -11.83 -33.10
CA VAL A 288 11.96 -12.66 -31.93
C VAL A 288 11.10 -12.27 -30.71
N LEU A 289 11.01 -10.96 -30.39
CA LEU A 289 10.18 -10.46 -29.33
C LEU A 289 8.69 -10.74 -29.56
N GLN A 290 8.21 -10.68 -30.79
CA GLN A 290 6.83 -11.01 -31.13
C GLN A 290 6.52 -12.49 -30.83
N VAL A 291 7.40 -13.40 -31.23
CA VAL A 291 7.26 -14.84 -30.98
C VAL A 291 7.28 -15.13 -29.46
N LEU A 292 8.21 -14.53 -28.72
CA LEU A 292 8.26 -14.68 -27.27
C LEU A 292 6.97 -14.19 -26.58
N ARG A 293 6.43 -13.04 -26.99
CA ARG A 293 5.17 -12.54 -26.44
C ARG A 293 4.02 -13.50 -26.69
N GLN A 294 3.86 -13.97 -27.92
CA GLN A 294 2.83 -14.94 -28.26
C GLN A 294 2.97 -16.24 -27.45
N TYR A 295 4.21 -16.72 -27.28
CA TYR A 295 4.51 -17.90 -26.48
C TYR A 295 4.17 -17.69 -24.99
N TYR A 296 4.58 -16.56 -24.40
CA TYR A 296 4.28 -16.24 -23.00
C TYR A 296 2.78 -16.06 -22.75
N ASP A 297 2.08 -15.41 -23.69
CA ASP A 297 0.63 -15.21 -23.58
C ASP A 297 -0.11 -16.56 -23.68
N ALA A 298 0.28 -17.41 -24.62
CA ALA A 298 -0.34 -18.72 -24.83
C ALA A 298 -0.12 -19.66 -23.63
N VAL A 299 1.12 -19.78 -23.13
CA VAL A 299 1.42 -20.59 -21.94
C VAL A 299 0.81 -19.97 -20.69
N GLY A 300 0.86 -18.63 -20.56
CA GLY A 300 0.29 -17.90 -19.45
C GLY A 300 -1.22 -18.12 -19.29
N ALA A 301 -1.95 -18.17 -20.40
CA ALA A 301 -3.38 -18.47 -20.40
C ALA A 301 -3.65 -19.89 -19.86
N VAL A 302 -2.88 -20.89 -20.31
CA VAL A 302 -3.00 -22.26 -19.78
C VAL A 302 -2.68 -22.31 -18.29
N VAL A 303 -1.59 -21.68 -17.83
CA VAL A 303 -1.20 -21.67 -16.42
C VAL A 303 -2.28 -21.05 -15.55
N ALA A 304 -2.93 -19.98 -16.03
CA ALA A 304 -4.03 -19.31 -15.32
C ALA A 304 -5.28 -20.23 -15.23
N GLU A 305 -5.61 -20.98 -16.29
CA GLU A 305 -6.72 -21.92 -16.30
C GLU A 305 -6.57 -23.02 -15.22
N TYR A 306 -5.37 -23.51 -15.00
CA TYR A 306 -5.06 -24.52 -13.98
C TYR A 306 -4.75 -23.94 -12.58
N GLY A 307 -4.84 -22.62 -12.40
CA GLY A 307 -4.55 -21.96 -11.13
C GLY A 307 -3.10 -22.10 -10.65
N ALA A 308 -2.19 -22.44 -11.56
CA ALA A 308 -0.75 -22.55 -11.30
C ALA A 308 -0.06 -21.18 -11.33
N THR A 309 1.20 -21.15 -10.89
CA THR A 309 1.97 -19.90 -10.73
C THR A 309 3.19 -19.91 -11.65
N ILE A 310 3.30 -18.95 -12.56
CA ILE A 310 4.56 -18.72 -13.28
C ILE A 310 5.55 -18.13 -12.27
N LYS A 311 6.67 -18.82 -12.08
CA LYS A 311 7.76 -18.35 -11.23
C LYS A 311 8.68 -17.42 -11.99
N ASP A 312 9.06 -17.79 -13.21
CA ASP A 312 10.08 -17.07 -13.98
C ASP A 312 9.92 -17.28 -15.49
N PHE A 313 10.33 -16.26 -16.24
CA PHE A 313 10.55 -16.30 -17.67
C PHE A 313 12.07 -16.17 -17.92
N ALA A 314 12.73 -17.26 -18.25
CA ALA A 314 14.18 -17.31 -18.46
C ALA A 314 14.48 -17.46 -19.96
N GLY A 315 14.51 -16.35 -20.69
CA GLY A 315 14.63 -16.39 -22.15
C GLY A 315 13.44 -17.06 -22.81
N ASP A 316 13.64 -18.18 -23.48
CA ASP A 316 12.60 -19.04 -24.06
C ASP A 316 12.05 -20.09 -23.08
N GLY A 317 12.62 -20.19 -21.88
CA GLY A 317 12.18 -21.09 -20.82
C GLY A 317 11.13 -20.45 -19.90
N ILE A 318 10.12 -21.23 -19.48
CA ILE A 318 9.12 -20.83 -18.48
C ILE A 318 9.13 -21.86 -17.36
N LEU A 319 9.27 -21.38 -16.10
CA LEU A 319 9.21 -22.19 -14.89
C LEU A 319 7.89 -21.96 -14.16
N ILE A 320 7.14 -23.04 -13.93
CA ILE A 320 5.78 -22.99 -13.39
C ILE A 320 5.70 -23.86 -12.13
N LEU A 321 5.03 -23.35 -11.10
CA LEU A 321 4.78 -24.04 -9.83
C LEU A 321 3.30 -24.39 -9.72
N VAL A 322 3.00 -25.66 -9.48
CA VAL A 322 1.65 -26.16 -9.26
C VAL A 322 1.51 -26.59 -7.80
N GLY A 323 0.64 -25.94 -7.04
CA GLY A 323 0.51 -26.11 -5.60
C GLY A 323 1.29 -25.11 -4.75
N ALA A 324 1.79 -24.02 -5.35
CA ALA A 324 2.39 -22.90 -4.65
C ALA A 324 2.07 -21.56 -5.36
N PRO A 325 1.90 -20.47 -4.62
CA PRO A 325 1.92 -20.29 -3.16
C PRO A 325 0.69 -20.84 -2.45
N ILE A 326 -0.35 -21.21 -3.20
CA ILE A 326 -1.60 -21.80 -2.67
C ILE A 326 -1.47 -23.32 -2.76
N PRO A 327 -1.44 -24.05 -1.62
CA PRO A 327 -1.35 -25.50 -1.62
C PRO A 327 -2.51 -26.15 -2.37
N MET A 328 -2.21 -27.17 -3.18
CA MET A 328 -3.17 -27.94 -3.97
C MET A 328 -2.90 -29.44 -3.70
N ARG A 329 -3.95 -30.20 -3.37
CA ARG A 329 -3.79 -31.65 -3.07
C ARG A 329 -3.45 -32.46 -4.32
N GLU A 330 -4.05 -32.11 -5.45
CA GLU A 330 -3.93 -32.82 -6.73
C GLU A 330 -2.89 -32.14 -7.64
N HIS A 331 -1.80 -31.58 -7.06
CA HIS A 331 -0.81 -30.83 -7.81
C HIS A 331 -0.12 -31.66 -8.93
N ALA A 332 0.05 -32.97 -8.72
CA ALA A 332 0.74 -33.82 -9.70
C ALA A 332 -0.14 -34.11 -10.93
N SER A 333 -1.39 -34.54 -10.74
CA SER A 333 -2.33 -34.76 -11.83
C SER A 333 -2.65 -33.46 -12.57
N CYS A 334 -2.87 -32.36 -11.84
CA CYS A 334 -3.05 -31.02 -12.39
C CYS A 334 -1.83 -30.58 -13.23
N GLY A 335 -0.61 -30.79 -12.71
CA GLY A 335 0.62 -30.45 -13.41
C GLY A 335 0.84 -31.24 -14.69
N MET A 336 0.49 -32.52 -14.70
CA MET A 336 0.57 -33.36 -15.89
C MET A 336 -0.44 -32.92 -16.96
N GLU A 337 -1.69 -32.66 -16.59
CA GLU A 337 -2.72 -32.23 -17.52
C GLU A 337 -2.41 -30.85 -18.10
N MET A 338 -1.94 -29.94 -17.25
CA MET A 338 -1.43 -28.62 -17.68
C MET A 338 -0.27 -28.78 -18.67
N ALA A 339 0.69 -29.67 -18.41
CA ALA A 339 1.83 -29.93 -19.29
C ALA A 339 1.36 -30.44 -20.68
N ARG A 340 0.34 -31.29 -20.75
CA ARG A 340 -0.28 -31.76 -22.01
C ARG A 340 -0.89 -30.59 -22.77
N ARG A 341 -1.61 -29.72 -22.07
CA ARG A 341 -2.23 -28.53 -22.66
C ARG A 341 -1.18 -27.55 -23.17
N ILE A 342 -0.11 -27.29 -22.39
CA ILE A 342 1.03 -26.46 -22.81
C ILE A 342 1.68 -27.03 -24.06
N ARG A 343 1.93 -28.35 -24.11
CA ARG A 343 2.47 -29.01 -25.30
C ARG A 343 1.57 -28.76 -26.51
N SER A 344 0.26 -29.01 -26.40
CA SER A 344 -0.68 -28.85 -27.51
C SER A 344 -0.66 -27.43 -28.08
N VAL A 345 -0.79 -26.40 -27.21
CA VAL A 345 -0.76 -24.99 -27.60
C VAL A 345 0.62 -24.59 -28.15
N GLY A 346 1.69 -25.08 -27.52
CA GLY A 346 3.07 -24.81 -27.94
C GLY A 346 3.41 -25.40 -29.31
N VAL A 347 2.93 -26.62 -29.62
CA VAL A 347 3.12 -27.24 -30.97
C VAL A 347 2.40 -26.42 -32.04
N GLU A 348 1.19 -25.96 -31.77
CA GLU A 348 0.44 -25.12 -32.71
C GLU A 348 1.16 -23.80 -32.99
N LEU A 349 1.57 -23.10 -31.92
CA LEU A 349 2.30 -21.84 -32.00
C LEU A 349 3.65 -22.00 -32.75
N THR A 350 4.44 -23.02 -32.40
CA THR A 350 5.75 -23.24 -33.00
C THR A 350 5.63 -23.57 -34.47
N ARG A 351 4.57 -24.28 -34.90
CA ARG A 351 4.28 -24.55 -36.32
C ARG A 351 4.01 -23.24 -37.08
N GLU A 352 3.23 -22.32 -36.50
CA GLU A 352 2.89 -21.03 -37.10
C GLU A 352 4.10 -20.07 -37.19
N CYS A 353 4.95 -20.10 -36.16
CA CYS A 353 6.11 -19.22 -36.06
C CYS A 353 7.35 -19.71 -36.76
N SER A 354 7.43 -21.01 -37.09
CA SER A 354 8.55 -21.61 -37.79
C SER A 354 8.73 -21.01 -39.22
N THR A 355 9.99 -20.88 -39.63
CA THR A 355 10.32 -20.50 -41.00
C THR A 355 10.88 -21.72 -41.75
N GLY A 356 10.88 -21.72 -43.08
CA GLY A 356 11.35 -22.86 -43.85
C GLY A 356 12.78 -23.29 -43.55
N THR A 357 13.61 -22.41 -43.00
CA THR A 357 15.03 -22.66 -42.65
C THR A 357 15.25 -22.88 -41.15
N HIS A 358 14.34 -22.42 -40.28
CA HIS A 358 14.51 -22.48 -38.81
C HIS A 358 13.18 -22.95 -38.19
N ALA A 359 13.12 -24.24 -37.91
CA ALA A 359 11.98 -24.86 -37.24
C ALA A 359 12.05 -24.62 -35.71
N LEU A 360 10.96 -24.16 -35.16
CA LEU A 360 10.76 -24.08 -33.70
C LEU A 360 10.02 -25.32 -33.22
N GLY A 361 10.27 -25.70 -31.97
CA GLY A 361 9.55 -26.76 -31.29
C GLY A 361 9.32 -26.41 -29.81
N ILE A 362 8.67 -27.30 -29.07
CA ILE A 362 8.47 -27.17 -27.62
C ILE A 362 8.85 -28.48 -26.93
N GLY A 363 9.56 -28.40 -25.81
CA GLY A 363 9.81 -29.51 -24.88
C GLY A 363 9.27 -29.15 -23.49
N VAL A 364 8.77 -30.15 -22.76
CA VAL A 364 8.21 -29.95 -21.40
C VAL A 364 8.82 -30.97 -20.45
N GLY A 365 9.25 -30.52 -19.28
CA GLY A 365 9.73 -31.34 -18.16
C GLY A 365 8.86 -31.14 -16.93
N VAL A 366 8.49 -32.22 -16.26
CA VAL A 366 7.64 -32.21 -15.07
C VAL A 366 8.29 -33.01 -13.96
N ALA A 367 8.39 -32.43 -12.78
CA ALA A 367 8.92 -33.14 -11.60
C ALA A 367 8.19 -32.71 -10.32
N SER A 368 7.95 -33.68 -9.44
CA SER A 368 7.28 -33.44 -8.18
C SER A 368 8.19 -33.71 -6.98
N GLY A 369 8.00 -32.95 -5.93
CA GLY A 369 8.72 -33.17 -4.67
C GLY A 369 8.59 -32.03 -3.66
N ALA A 370 9.25 -32.21 -2.52
CA ALA A 370 9.32 -31.23 -1.48
C ALA A 370 10.24 -30.06 -1.89
N VAL A 371 9.74 -28.86 -1.80
CA VAL A 371 10.47 -27.62 -2.07
C VAL A 371 10.17 -26.58 -0.99
N THR A 372 11.15 -25.75 -0.70
CA THR A 372 10.95 -24.57 0.12
C THR A 372 10.52 -23.42 -0.80
N VAL A 373 9.33 -22.87 -0.56
CA VAL A 373 8.79 -21.73 -1.30
C VAL A 373 8.75 -20.51 -0.40
N GLY A 374 9.04 -19.35 -0.93
CA GLY A 374 9.02 -18.10 -0.19
C GLY A 374 9.61 -16.94 -0.97
N VAL A 375 9.70 -15.77 -0.32
CA VAL A 375 10.34 -14.60 -0.91
C VAL A 375 11.81 -14.58 -0.51
N ILE A 376 12.67 -14.74 -1.48
CA ILE A 376 14.14 -14.75 -1.31
C ILE A 376 14.76 -13.67 -2.21
N GLY A 377 15.83 -13.07 -1.76
CA GLY A 377 16.58 -12.10 -2.56
C GLY A 377 17.46 -11.16 -1.76
N ALA A 378 18.06 -10.21 -2.43
CA ALA A 378 18.83 -9.14 -1.82
C ALA A 378 17.90 -8.00 -1.36
N THR A 379 18.42 -7.08 -0.53
CA THR A 379 17.67 -5.91 -0.05
C THR A 379 17.09 -5.05 -1.19
N SER A 380 17.74 -5.08 -2.36
CA SER A 380 17.33 -4.30 -3.54
C SER A 380 16.37 -5.04 -4.47
N ARG A 381 16.26 -6.38 -4.39
CA ARG A 381 15.40 -7.19 -5.25
C ARG A 381 14.95 -8.46 -4.54
N LEU A 382 13.64 -8.57 -4.36
CA LEU A 382 12.99 -9.74 -3.76
C LEU A 382 12.20 -10.48 -4.84
N GLU A 383 12.27 -11.81 -4.82
CA GLU A 383 11.53 -12.68 -5.74
C GLU A 383 10.83 -13.80 -4.96
N TYR A 384 9.60 -14.09 -5.33
CA TYR A 384 8.94 -15.32 -4.88
C TYR A 384 9.56 -16.49 -5.64
N THR A 385 10.11 -17.44 -4.93
CA THR A 385 10.85 -18.54 -5.54
C THR A 385 10.60 -19.88 -4.83
N ALA A 386 10.98 -20.94 -5.51
CA ALA A 386 10.98 -22.30 -4.97
C ALA A 386 12.41 -22.87 -5.05
N VAL A 387 12.87 -23.46 -3.96
CA VAL A 387 14.20 -24.07 -3.86
C VAL A 387 14.04 -25.53 -3.47
N GLY A 388 14.53 -26.45 -4.30
CA GLY A 388 14.47 -27.88 -4.07
C GLY A 388 14.89 -28.69 -5.29
N SER A 389 15.13 -29.99 -5.08
CA SER A 389 15.58 -30.90 -6.15
C SER A 389 14.57 -31.02 -7.30
N ALA A 390 13.27 -30.95 -7.00
CA ALA A 390 12.21 -31.02 -8.01
C ALA A 390 12.28 -29.86 -9.04
N VAL A 391 12.68 -28.65 -8.60
CA VAL A 391 12.84 -27.49 -9.48
C VAL A 391 13.95 -27.75 -10.50
N ASN A 392 15.11 -28.20 -10.03
CA ASN A 392 16.25 -28.51 -10.90
C ASN A 392 15.92 -29.71 -11.81
N LEU A 393 15.22 -30.72 -11.27
CA LEU A 393 14.85 -31.90 -12.05
C LEU A 393 13.89 -31.55 -13.19
N ALA A 394 12.86 -30.77 -12.95
CA ALA A 394 11.93 -30.33 -13.99
C ALA A 394 12.64 -29.57 -15.13
N SER A 395 13.57 -28.67 -14.79
CA SER A 395 14.39 -27.95 -15.78
C SER A 395 15.26 -28.91 -16.59
N ARG A 396 15.93 -29.86 -15.96
CA ARG A 396 16.76 -30.84 -16.66
C ARG A 396 15.96 -31.81 -17.52
N LEU A 397 14.81 -32.29 -17.05
CA LEU A 397 13.89 -33.08 -17.87
C LEU A 397 13.42 -32.27 -19.08
N CYS A 398 13.11 -31.01 -18.89
CA CYS A 398 12.79 -30.11 -20.01
C CYS A 398 13.94 -30.03 -21.01
N GLU A 399 15.17 -29.86 -20.61
CA GLU A 399 16.36 -29.83 -21.51
C GLU A 399 16.48 -31.12 -22.35
N HIS A 400 16.17 -32.27 -21.75
CA HIS A 400 16.23 -33.60 -22.42
C HIS A 400 15.01 -33.92 -23.29
N ALA A 401 13.89 -33.22 -23.09
CA ALA A 401 12.68 -33.45 -23.88
C ALA A 401 12.87 -33.03 -25.34
N ALA A 402 12.52 -33.90 -26.28
CA ALA A 402 12.48 -33.61 -27.69
C ALA A 402 11.34 -32.65 -28.07
N HIS A 403 11.22 -32.28 -29.33
CA HIS A 403 10.03 -31.54 -29.83
C HIS A 403 8.75 -32.33 -29.58
N ALA A 404 7.75 -31.62 -29.03
CA ALA A 404 6.43 -32.17 -28.65
C ALA A 404 6.46 -33.27 -27.56
N GLU A 405 7.56 -33.41 -26.85
CA GLU A 405 7.73 -34.40 -25.80
C GLU A 405 7.51 -33.80 -24.39
N ILE A 406 6.86 -34.59 -23.52
CA ILE A 406 6.70 -34.30 -22.10
C ILE A 406 7.47 -35.40 -21.35
N LEU A 407 8.50 -35.03 -20.61
CA LEU A 407 9.22 -35.90 -19.71
C LEU A 407 8.78 -35.68 -18.27
N LEU A 408 8.47 -36.80 -17.58
CA LEU A 408 8.01 -36.79 -16.18
C LEU A 408 8.96 -37.64 -15.35
N ASP A 409 9.20 -37.24 -14.10
CA ASP A 409 9.89 -38.06 -13.11
C ASP A 409 8.95 -39.12 -12.50
N GLY A 410 9.52 -40.19 -11.93
CA GLY A 410 8.76 -41.27 -11.31
C GLY A 410 7.87 -40.80 -10.15
N ARG A 411 8.32 -39.80 -9.37
CA ARG A 411 7.54 -39.26 -8.25
C ARG A 411 6.25 -38.54 -8.72
N THR A 412 6.30 -37.82 -9.83
CA THR A 412 5.12 -37.20 -10.42
C THR A 412 4.09 -38.26 -10.84
N VAL A 413 4.56 -39.34 -11.46
CA VAL A 413 3.68 -40.46 -11.88
C VAL A 413 3.06 -41.15 -10.68
N GLU A 414 3.81 -41.42 -9.61
CA GLU A 414 3.29 -41.99 -8.37
C GLU A 414 2.21 -41.12 -7.73
N LEU A 415 2.46 -39.81 -7.61
CA LEU A 415 1.55 -38.86 -6.97
C LEU A 415 0.31 -38.59 -7.80
N ALA A 416 0.39 -38.63 -9.12
CA ALA A 416 -0.74 -38.44 -10.01
C ALA A 416 -1.74 -39.59 -9.94
N GLY A 417 -1.33 -40.80 -9.53
CA GLY A 417 -2.18 -41.96 -9.39
C GLY A 417 -2.77 -42.46 -10.71
N ALA A 418 -4.04 -42.92 -10.67
CA ALA A 418 -4.72 -43.36 -11.86
C ALA A 418 -4.94 -42.18 -12.81
N LEU A 419 -4.28 -42.21 -13.93
CA LEU A 419 -4.38 -41.17 -14.98
C LEU A 419 -5.78 -41.22 -15.57
N GLY A 420 -6.36 -40.02 -15.84
CA GLY A 420 -7.63 -39.91 -16.53
C GLY A 420 -7.62 -40.62 -17.90
N GLU A 421 -8.77 -41.00 -18.40
CA GLU A 421 -8.94 -41.68 -19.69
C GLU A 421 -8.22 -40.90 -20.80
N GLY A 422 -7.22 -41.54 -21.46
CA GLY A 422 -6.51 -40.97 -22.59
C GLY A 422 -5.05 -40.57 -22.36
N CYS A 423 -4.47 -40.74 -21.16
CA CYS A 423 -3.03 -40.54 -20.96
C CYS A 423 -2.28 -41.88 -20.90
N ARG A 424 -1.51 -42.19 -21.93
CA ARG A 424 -0.59 -43.31 -21.93
C ARG A 424 0.80 -42.83 -21.50
N LEU A 425 1.37 -43.51 -20.51
CA LEU A 425 2.75 -43.29 -20.12
C LEU A 425 3.63 -44.43 -20.70
N GLU A 426 4.71 -44.04 -21.30
CA GLU A 426 5.75 -44.98 -21.74
C GLU A 426 6.99 -44.77 -20.89
N ALA A 427 7.47 -45.85 -20.26
CA ALA A 427 8.72 -45.81 -19.51
C ALA A 427 9.89 -45.57 -20.48
N ARG A 428 10.74 -44.63 -20.14
CA ARG A 428 11.94 -44.32 -20.91
C ARG A 428 13.19 -44.90 -20.23
N ALA A 429 14.26 -45.08 -20.97
CA ALA A 429 15.55 -45.45 -20.36
C ALA A 429 15.94 -44.41 -19.30
N PRO A 430 16.41 -44.86 -18.12
CA PRO A 430 16.80 -43.94 -17.05
C PRO A 430 17.81 -42.90 -17.54
N LEU A 431 17.65 -41.66 -17.13
CA LEU A 431 18.56 -40.58 -17.54
C LEU A 431 19.59 -40.27 -16.43
N ILE A 432 20.84 -40.16 -16.87
CA ILE A 432 21.93 -39.64 -16.01
C ILE A 432 21.89 -38.13 -16.15
N ILE A 433 21.40 -37.47 -15.08
CA ILE A 433 21.21 -36.03 -15.04
C ILE A 433 22.31 -35.37 -14.21
N LYS A 434 23.00 -34.39 -14.76
CA LYS A 434 24.06 -33.64 -14.09
C LYS A 434 23.53 -33.04 -12.78
N GLY A 435 24.24 -33.37 -11.66
CA GLY A 435 23.88 -32.88 -10.31
C GLY A 435 23.01 -33.86 -9.51
N PHE A 436 22.58 -34.96 -10.12
CA PHE A 436 21.92 -36.06 -9.41
C PHE A 436 22.85 -37.26 -9.31
N SER A 437 22.92 -37.86 -8.11
CA SER A 437 23.83 -39.01 -7.83
C SER A 437 23.28 -40.35 -8.30
N ARG A 438 22.01 -40.40 -8.69
CA ARG A 438 21.33 -41.62 -9.16
C ARG A 438 20.71 -41.36 -10.53
N GLU A 439 20.60 -42.45 -11.30
CA GLU A 439 19.79 -42.41 -12.53
C GLU A 439 18.36 -42.08 -12.22
N ILE A 440 17.78 -41.19 -13.01
CA ILE A 440 16.40 -40.73 -12.87
C ILE A 440 15.51 -41.60 -13.74
N VAL A 441 14.59 -42.31 -13.12
CA VAL A 441 13.51 -43.01 -13.83
C VAL A 441 12.57 -41.96 -14.38
N CYS A 442 12.33 -41.97 -15.67
CA CYS A 442 11.48 -41.01 -16.34
C CYS A 442 10.50 -41.69 -17.29
N TYR A 443 9.41 -40.99 -17.57
CA TYR A 443 8.31 -41.41 -18.41
C TYR A 443 8.03 -40.34 -19.47
N THR A 444 7.60 -40.78 -20.63
CA THR A 444 7.07 -39.89 -21.67
C THR A 444 5.52 -39.98 -21.66
N ALA A 445 4.86 -38.84 -21.62
CA ALA A 445 3.41 -38.81 -21.81
C ALA A 445 3.07 -38.81 -23.29
N LEU A 446 2.49 -39.90 -23.76
CA LEU A 446 1.94 -40.03 -25.12
C LEU A 446 0.58 -39.31 -25.19
N ALA A 447 0.21 -38.85 -26.40
CA ALA A 447 -1.02 -38.13 -26.67
C ALA A 447 -2.25 -39.01 -26.44
#